data_5ed2804cf0f4cdb612a0dd5d50c02287
#
_entry.id   5ed2804cf0f4cdb612a0dd5d50c02287
#
_cell.length_a   1.000
_cell.length_b   1.000
_cell.length_c   1.000
_cell.angle_alpha   90.00
_cell.angle_beta   90.00
_cell.angle_gamma   90.00
#
_symmetry.space_group_name_H-M   'P 1'
#
loop_
_entity.id
_entity.type
_entity.pdbx_description
1 polymer ?
#
loop_
_entity_poly.entity_id
_entity_poly.type
_entity_poly.pdbx_seq_one_letter_code
_entity_poly.pdbx_strand_id
1 'polypeptide(L)'
;MPEEEELLTKSAYDTVANVYADHFRSAEPENPLELAMIDHFVDLVPSPRRVLDAGCGAGRMLPHLAARGCQPMGIDLSGEMIRRASLDHPEFPCRVGSLTHIEEETASFDGVFSWYSTIHNPDVDLDVMLTEMTRVLRPGGVLLIAFQVGAGMRRVGQAFENLGYDIVMNRYHRSSEDMVTRLVQQGLDVLARLEREPVGAEADPQAVLVAQKPHSSEQSAPS
;
A
#
# COMPACT_ATOMS: atom_id res chain seq x y z
N MET A 1 -18.98 1.93 11.49
CA MET A 1 -18.61 3.30 11.09
C MET A 1 -17.19 3.26 10.58
N PRO A 2 -16.82 4.01 9.50
CA PRO A 2 -15.46 3.99 8.95
C PRO A 2 -14.37 4.26 10.01
N GLU A 3 -14.58 5.23 10.87
CA GLU A 3 -13.67 5.55 11.99
C GLU A 3 -13.48 4.40 12.99
N GLU A 4 -14.43 3.48 13.11
CA GLU A 4 -14.35 2.35 14.05
C GLU A 4 -13.39 1.26 13.53
N GLU A 5 -13.45 0.92 12.22
CA GLU A 5 -12.52 -0.03 11.59
C GLU A 5 -11.08 0.51 11.58
N GLU A 6 -10.92 1.79 11.29
CA GLU A 6 -9.62 2.45 11.33
C GLU A 6 -9.01 2.42 12.75
N LEU A 7 -9.81 2.71 13.78
CA LEU A 7 -9.37 2.62 15.18
C LEU A 7 -9.02 1.20 15.60
N LEU A 8 -9.79 0.20 15.18
CA LEU A 8 -9.49 -1.22 15.45
C LEU A 8 -8.17 -1.64 14.80
N THR A 9 -7.99 -1.32 13.52
CA THR A 9 -6.76 -1.60 12.78
C THR A 9 -5.56 -0.92 13.42
N LYS A 10 -5.68 0.37 13.74
CA LYS A 10 -4.64 1.14 14.45
C LYS A 10 -4.25 0.48 15.77
N SER A 11 -5.22 0.19 16.62
CA SER A 11 -4.99 -0.42 17.94
C SER A 11 -4.30 -1.78 17.83
N ALA A 12 -4.72 -2.59 16.86
CA ALA A 12 -4.11 -3.90 16.61
C ALA A 12 -2.63 -3.75 16.21
N TYR A 13 -2.33 -2.89 15.23
CA TYR A 13 -0.94 -2.68 14.80
C TYR A 13 -0.09 -1.97 15.84
N ASP A 14 -0.62 -1.03 16.61
CA ASP A 14 0.08 -0.43 17.76
C ASP A 14 0.50 -1.53 18.77
N THR A 15 -0.37 -2.52 19.00
CA THR A 15 -0.12 -3.61 19.94
C THR A 15 1.00 -4.55 19.47
N VAL A 16 1.05 -4.87 18.17
CA VAL A 16 1.97 -5.89 17.63
C VAL A 16 3.18 -5.32 16.90
N ALA A 17 3.36 -4.00 16.85
CA ALA A 17 4.36 -3.34 16.01
C ALA A 17 5.75 -3.93 16.15
N ASN A 18 6.23 -4.21 17.37
CA ASN A 18 7.56 -4.74 17.59
C ASN A 18 7.70 -6.18 17.06
N VAL A 19 6.78 -7.08 17.40
CA VAL A 19 6.85 -8.47 16.95
C VAL A 19 6.62 -8.58 15.43
N TYR A 20 5.75 -7.74 14.89
CA TYR A 20 5.53 -7.65 13.44
C TYR A 20 6.80 -7.20 12.71
N ALA A 21 7.43 -6.09 13.17
CA ALA A 21 8.67 -5.58 12.58
C ALA A 21 9.82 -6.59 12.67
N ASP A 22 9.93 -7.30 13.81
CA ASP A 22 10.96 -8.33 13.98
C ASP A 22 10.74 -9.56 13.08
N HIS A 23 9.49 -9.88 12.75
CA HIS A 23 9.14 -10.96 11.84
C HIS A 23 9.36 -10.59 10.37
N PHE A 24 9.02 -9.36 9.98
CA PHE A 24 9.12 -8.86 8.61
C PHE A 24 10.21 -7.79 8.49
N ARG A 25 11.48 -8.18 8.64
CA ARG A 25 12.61 -7.22 8.65
C ARG A 25 13.04 -6.71 7.28
N SER A 26 12.71 -7.43 6.22
CA SER A 26 13.16 -7.13 4.85
C SER A 26 12.12 -7.55 3.82
N ALA A 27 12.39 -7.28 2.55
CA ALA A 27 11.58 -7.75 1.42
C ALA A 27 11.85 -9.22 1.04
N GLU A 28 12.74 -9.93 1.73
CA GLU A 28 13.09 -11.33 1.43
C GLU A 28 11.91 -12.32 1.47
N PRO A 29 10.85 -12.12 2.32
CA PRO A 29 9.68 -12.99 2.28
C PRO A 29 8.86 -12.90 1.01
N GLU A 30 9.05 -11.86 0.20
CA GLU A 30 8.22 -11.63 -0.98
C GLU A 30 8.51 -12.63 -2.10
N ASN A 31 7.44 -13.02 -2.81
CA ASN A 31 7.54 -13.92 -3.95
C ASN A 31 8.32 -13.24 -5.10
N PRO A 32 9.18 -13.97 -5.85
CA PRO A 32 9.91 -13.41 -6.98
C PRO A 32 9.03 -12.72 -8.05
N LEU A 33 7.80 -13.19 -8.27
CA LEU A 33 6.86 -12.53 -9.19
C LEU A 33 6.39 -11.18 -8.65
N GLU A 34 6.16 -11.08 -7.35
CA GLU A 34 5.80 -9.82 -6.70
C GLU A 34 6.95 -8.82 -6.72
N LEU A 35 8.19 -9.29 -6.48
CA LEU A 35 9.39 -8.46 -6.65
C LEU A 35 9.56 -7.95 -8.08
N ALA A 36 9.26 -8.78 -9.09
CA ALA A 36 9.27 -8.35 -10.49
C ALA A 36 8.20 -7.28 -10.78
N MET A 37 7.04 -7.34 -10.13
CA MET A 37 6.02 -6.28 -10.24
C MET A 37 6.47 -4.98 -9.57
N ILE A 38 7.20 -5.05 -8.47
CA ILE A 38 7.81 -3.88 -7.83
C ILE A 38 8.89 -3.27 -8.74
N ASP A 39 9.75 -4.10 -9.34
CA ASP A 39 10.75 -3.64 -10.31
C ASP A 39 10.08 -2.95 -11.50
N HIS A 40 9.02 -3.54 -12.05
CA HIS A 40 8.25 -2.94 -13.14
C HIS A 40 7.60 -1.60 -12.72
N PHE A 41 7.03 -1.50 -11.52
CA PHE A 41 6.52 -0.25 -10.98
C PHE A 41 7.61 0.83 -10.95
N VAL A 42 8.78 0.51 -10.38
CA VAL A 42 9.90 1.47 -10.26
C VAL A 42 10.38 1.94 -11.64
N ASP A 43 10.44 1.05 -12.63
CA ASP A 43 10.83 1.40 -14.00
C ASP A 43 9.87 2.40 -14.65
N LEU A 44 8.58 2.31 -14.32
CA LEU A 44 7.54 3.22 -14.82
C LEU A 44 7.47 4.55 -14.06
N VAL A 45 7.91 4.61 -12.79
CA VAL A 45 7.86 5.84 -12.00
C VAL A 45 8.77 6.92 -12.62
N PRO A 46 8.21 8.09 -13.02
CA PRO A 46 9.00 9.13 -13.64
C PRO A 46 9.97 9.81 -12.65
N SER A 47 11.06 10.37 -13.17
CA SER A 47 11.99 11.16 -12.34
C SER A 47 11.31 12.42 -11.80
N PRO A 48 11.66 12.81 -10.55
CA PRO A 48 12.77 12.35 -9.70
C PRO A 48 12.48 11.11 -8.84
N ARG A 49 11.40 10.36 -9.08
CA ARG A 49 11.01 9.12 -8.39
C ARG A 49 10.68 9.33 -6.90
N ARG A 50 9.98 10.40 -6.58
CA ARG A 50 9.42 10.60 -5.23
C ARG A 50 8.26 9.63 -5.05
N VAL A 51 8.41 8.67 -4.13
CA VAL A 51 7.44 7.60 -3.90
C VAL A 51 6.87 7.69 -2.49
N LEU A 52 5.54 7.72 -2.38
CA LEU A 52 4.84 7.55 -1.12
C LEU A 52 4.62 6.06 -0.88
N ASP A 53 5.19 5.52 0.20
CA ASP A 53 4.83 4.19 0.74
C ASP A 53 3.60 4.37 1.65
N ALA A 54 2.44 4.08 1.08
CA ALA A 54 1.13 4.32 1.66
C ALA A 54 0.69 3.13 2.53
N GLY A 55 0.84 3.25 3.84
CA GLY A 55 0.73 2.17 4.82
C GLY A 55 2.04 1.42 4.95
N CYS A 56 3.13 2.14 5.22
CA CYS A 56 4.49 1.63 5.23
C CYS A 56 4.81 0.65 6.39
N GLY A 57 3.94 0.57 7.40
CA GLY A 57 4.19 -0.20 8.61
C GLY A 57 5.51 0.21 9.26
N ALA A 58 6.34 -0.78 9.60
CA ALA A 58 7.69 -0.56 10.15
C ALA A 58 8.75 -0.19 9.10
N GLY A 59 8.35 0.16 7.87
CA GLY A 59 9.23 0.71 6.84
C GLY A 59 10.05 -0.30 6.04
N ARG A 60 9.77 -1.60 6.11
CA ARG A 60 10.59 -2.67 5.50
C ARG A 60 10.81 -2.53 3.99
N MET A 61 9.86 -1.87 3.27
CA MET A 61 9.96 -1.69 1.83
C MET A 61 10.72 -0.42 1.43
N LEU A 62 10.93 0.53 2.33
CA LEU A 62 11.63 1.79 2.04
C LEU A 62 13.07 1.57 1.55
N PRO A 63 13.92 0.74 2.20
CA PRO A 63 15.25 0.44 1.67
C PRO A 63 15.21 -0.25 0.32
N HIS A 64 14.21 -1.11 0.08
CA HIS A 64 14.06 -1.83 -1.17
C HIS A 64 13.74 -0.88 -2.34
N LEU A 65 12.84 0.08 -2.13
CA LEU A 65 12.51 1.14 -3.10
C LEU A 65 13.71 2.07 -3.32
N ALA A 66 14.41 2.48 -2.25
CA ALA A 66 15.56 3.35 -2.33
C ALA A 66 16.74 2.73 -3.10
N ALA A 67 16.99 1.43 -2.90
CA ALA A 67 18.02 0.68 -3.62
C ALA A 67 17.78 0.64 -5.14
N ARG A 68 16.54 0.91 -5.58
CA ARG A 68 16.12 1.01 -6.98
C ARG A 68 16.04 2.44 -7.52
N GLY A 69 16.58 3.39 -6.75
CA GLY A 69 16.68 4.80 -7.13
C GLY A 69 15.44 5.63 -6.88
N CYS A 70 14.50 5.13 -6.06
CA CYS A 70 13.38 5.94 -5.56
C CYS A 70 13.81 6.82 -4.39
N GLN A 71 13.06 7.87 -4.15
CA GLN A 71 13.11 8.73 -2.97
C GLN A 71 11.83 8.44 -2.14
N PRO A 72 11.84 7.36 -1.31
CA PRO A 72 10.64 6.95 -0.59
C PRO A 72 10.39 7.79 0.66
N MET A 73 9.12 7.98 0.98
CA MET A 73 8.60 8.51 2.22
C MET A 73 7.45 7.63 2.69
N GLY A 74 7.39 7.30 3.98
CA GLY A 74 6.35 6.43 4.54
C GLY A 74 5.25 7.17 5.29
N ILE A 75 4.02 6.71 5.15
CA ILE A 75 2.93 7.05 6.09
C ILE A 75 2.27 5.77 6.59
N ASP A 76 1.89 5.75 7.87
CA ASP A 76 1.13 4.65 8.46
C ASP A 76 0.19 5.17 9.55
N LEU A 77 -0.92 4.48 9.74
CA LEU A 77 -1.92 4.85 10.74
C LEU A 77 -1.43 4.61 12.17
N SER A 78 -0.58 3.59 12.37
CA SER A 78 -0.06 3.19 13.67
C SER A 78 1.16 4.03 14.08
N GLY A 79 1.05 4.73 15.21
CA GLY A 79 2.16 5.48 15.79
C GLY A 79 3.33 4.58 16.20
N GLU A 80 3.06 3.35 16.65
CA GLU A 80 4.09 2.39 17.03
C GLU A 80 4.81 1.78 15.82
N MET A 81 4.12 1.60 14.69
CA MET A 81 4.76 1.24 13.42
C MET A 81 5.71 2.34 12.96
N ILE A 82 5.27 3.60 12.97
CA ILE A 82 6.14 4.73 12.60
C ILE A 82 7.32 4.89 13.56
N ARG A 83 7.11 4.67 14.86
CA ARG A 83 8.22 4.65 15.83
C ARG A 83 9.26 3.58 15.46
N ARG A 84 8.81 2.37 15.07
CA ARG A 84 9.71 1.29 14.61
C ARG A 84 10.37 1.65 13.27
N ALA A 85 9.64 2.17 12.30
CA ALA A 85 10.22 2.62 11.03
C ALA A 85 11.34 3.64 11.25
N SER A 86 11.10 4.64 12.10
CA SER A 86 12.11 5.66 12.44
C SER A 86 13.33 5.12 13.20
N LEU A 87 13.17 4.02 13.95
CA LEU A 87 14.27 3.37 14.66
C LEU A 87 15.09 2.47 13.71
N ASP A 88 14.41 1.67 12.89
CA ASP A 88 15.06 0.66 12.05
C ASP A 88 15.58 1.27 10.74
N HIS A 89 14.97 2.37 10.26
CA HIS A 89 15.26 3.05 8.98
C HIS A 89 15.30 4.58 9.13
N PRO A 90 16.18 5.12 9.99
CA PRO A 90 16.21 6.55 10.34
C PRO A 90 16.54 7.48 9.15
N GLU A 91 17.05 6.94 8.06
CA GLU A 91 17.35 7.67 6.82
C GLU A 91 16.13 8.02 5.98
N PHE A 92 14.96 7.37 6.22
CA PHE A 92 13.75 7.62 5.47
C PHE A 92 12.73 8.42 6.28
N PRO A 93 12.14 9.48 5.71
CA PRO A 93 11.07 10.21 6.38
C PRO A 93 9.83 9.33 6.51
N CYS A 94 9.34 9.17 7.74
CA CYS A 94 8.10 8.46 8.04
C CYS A 94 7.25 9.28 8.99
N ARG A 95 5.94 9.26 8.82
CA ARG A 95 5.01 9.95 9.71
C ARG A 95 3.69 9.20 9.89
N VAL A 96 3.04 9.46 11.01
CA VAL A 96 1.67 8.98 11.25
C VAL A 96 0.72 9.71 10.29
N GLY A 97 -0.17 8.96 9.65
CA GLY A 97 -1.17 9.52 8.74
C GLY A 97 -2.19 8.46 8.31
N SER A 98 -3.40 8.90 8.01
CA SER A 98 -4.45 8.05 7.46
C SER A 98 -4.43 8.07 5.93
N LEU A 99 -4.74 6.92 5.31
CA LEU A 99 -4.89 6.83 3.86
C LEU A 99 -6.23 7.39 3.36
N THR A 100 -7.19 7.61 4.28
CA THR A 100 -8.46 8.28 3.96
C THR A 100 -8.33 9.81 3.92
N HIS A 101 -7.20 10.34 4.43
CA HIS A 101 -6.85 11.75 4.37
C HIS A 101 -5.33 11.92 4.39
N ILE A 102 -4.71 11.96 3.21
CA ILE A 102 -3.27 12.14 3.06
C ILE A 102 -2.95 13.63 3.13
N GLU A 103 -2.16 14.07 4.14
CA GLU A 103 -1.84 15.49 4.35
C GLU A 103 -0.94 16.12 3.27
N GLU A 104 -0.43 15.31 2.33
CA GLU A 104 0.40 15.78 1.23
C GLU A 104 -0.40 16.53 0.17
N GLU A 105 0.24 17.48 -0.50
CA GLU A 105 -0.37 18.28 -1.56
C GLU A 105 -0.77 17.43 -2.77
N THR A 106 -1.76 17.90 -3.52
CA THR A 106 -2.12 17.32 -4.81
C THR A 106 -0.92 17.29 -5.75
N ALA A 107 -0.74 16.19 -6.46
CA ALA A 107 0.34 15.99 -7.43
C ALA A 107 1.76 16.19 -6.84
N SER A 108 2.02 15.67 -5.63
CA SER A 108 3.30 15.78 -4.93
C SER A 108 4.23 14.59 -5.14
N PHE A 109 3.70 13.43 -5.60
CA PHE A 109 4.47 12.20 -5.82
C PHE A 109 4.48 11.73 -7.26
N ASP A 110 5.59 11.10 -7.65
CA ASP A 110 5.77 10.43 -8.93
C ASP A 110 5.26 8.99 -8.89
N GLY A 111 5.24 8.39 -7.68
CA GLY A 111 4.70 7.06 -7.42
C GLY A 111 4.00 6.97 -6.08
N VAL A 112 3.00 6.09 -6.00
CA VAL A 112 2.38 5.63 -4.74
C VAL A 112 2.52 4.11 -4.69
N PHE A 113 3.06 3.62 -3.60
CA PHE A 113 3.28 2.21 -3.33
C PHE A 113 2.38 1.79 -2.16
N SER A 114 1.42 0.90 -2.40
CA SER A 114 0.47 0.41 -1.41
C SER A 114 0.60 -1.11 -1.31
N TRP A 115 1.38 -1.56 -0.31
CA TRP A 115 1.73 -2.97 -0.15
C TRP A 115 0.92 -3.61 0.97
N TYR A 116 -0.19 -4.25 0.61
CA TYR A 116 -1.15 -4.86 1.55
C TYR A 116 -1.71 -3.89 2.61
N SER A 117 -1.73 -2.60 2.33
CA SER A 117 -2.11 -1.56 3.29
C SER A 117 -3.62 -1.26 3.32
N THR A 118 -4.36 -1.64 2.28
CA THR A 118 -5.81 -1.37 2.17
C THR A 118 -6.69 -2.56 2.57
N ILE A 119 -6.10 -3.67 2.98
CA ILE A 119 -6.79 -4.96 3.17
C ILE A 119 -7.71 -4.99 4.41
N HIS A 120 -7.52 -4.08 5.35
CA HIS A 120 -8.31 -3.99 6.58
C HIS A 120 -9.47 -2.98 6.49
N ASN A 121 -9.68 -2.40 5.33
CA ASN A 121 -10.66 -1.33 5.14
C ASN A 121 -11.87 -1.81 4.32
N PRO A 122 -13.11 -1.48 4.71
CA PRO A 122 -14.31 -1.74 3.92
C PRO A 122 -14.28 -0.95 2.60
N ASP A 123 -15.15 -1.33 1.67
CA ASP A 123 -15.16 -0.76 0.31
C ASP A 123 -15.33 0.76 0.28
N VAL A 124 -16.15 1.29 1.19
CA VAL A 124 -16.38 2.75 1.27
C VAL A 124 -15.10 3.50 1.64
N ASP A 125 -14.28 2.95 2.52
CA ASP A 125 -13.01 3.56 2.91
C ASP A 125 -11.95 3.34 1.83
N LEU A 126 -11.92 2.16 1.20
CA LEU A 126 -11.03 1.90 0.07
C LEU A 126 -11.24 2.91 -1.06
N ASP A 127 -12.48 3.25 -1.42
CA ASP A 127 -12.75 4.22 -2.47
C ASP A 127 -12.22 5.61 -2.11
N VAL A 128 -12.31 6.02 -0.84
CA VAL A 128 -11.70 7.26 -0.34
C VAL A 128 -10.17 7.19 -0.40
N MET A 129 -9.57 6.07 0.05
CA MET A 129 -8.12 5.87 -0.01
C MET A 129 -7.59 5.93 -1.44
N LEU A 130 -8.26 5.28 -2.40
CA LEU A 130 -7.89 5.31 -3.81
C LEU A 130 -7.99 6.73 -4.38
N THR A 131 -9.01 7.50 -3.97
CA THR A 131 -9.16 8.92 -4.34
C THR A 131 -7.96 9.73 -3.84
N GLU A 132 -7.57 9.58 -2.58
CA GLU A 132 -6.44 10.30 -1.98
C GLU A 132 -5.10 9.88 -2.62
N MET A 133 -4.86 8.58 -2.80
CA MET A 133 -3.67 8.08 -3.50
C MET A 133 -3.57 8.65 -4.92
N THR A 134 -4.70 8.69 -5.64
CA THR A 134 -4.76 9.28 -7.00
C THR A 134 -4.57 10.80 -6.97
N ARG A 135 -5.09 11.48 -5.94
CA ARG A 135 -4.94 12.94 -5.78
C ARG A 135 -3.47 13.33 -5.62
N VAL A 136 -2.73 12.62 -4.77
CA VAL A 136 -1.32 12.94 -4.51
C VAL A 136 -0.39 12.53 -5.64
N LEU A 137 -0.81 11.65 -6.56
CA LEU A 137 -0.07 11.33 -7.79
C LEU A 137 -0.10 12.49 -8.78
N ARG A 138 1.05 12.79 -9.36
CA ARG A 138 1.17 13.68 -10.53
C ARG A 138 0.52 13.07 -11.77
N PRO A 139 0.15 13.87 -12.75
CA PRO A 139 -0.09 13.36 -14.10
C PRO A 139 1.13 12.57 -14.60
N GLY A 140 0.91 11.38 -15.14
CA GLY A 140 1.95 10.42 -15.50
C GLY A 140 2.53 9.61 -14.34
N GLY A 141 2.15 9.90 -13.09
CA GLY A 141 2.56 9.13 -11.91
C GLY A 141 1.95 7.75 -11.86
N VAL A 142 2.57 6.83 -11.11
CA VAL A 142 2.24 5.41 -11.09
C VAL A 142 1.81 4.95 -9.69
N LEU A 143 0.73 4.18 -9.61
CA LEU A 143 0.28 3.47 -8.41
C LEU A 143 0.61 1.99 -8.53
N LEU A 144 1.19 1.41 -7.48
CA LEU A 144 1.19 -0.04 -7.27
C LEU A 144 0.31 -0.35 -6.06
N ILE A 145 -0.56 -1.35 -6.19
CA ILE A 145 -1.40 -1.84 -5.09
C ILE A 145 -1.35 -3.36 -5.01
N ALA A 146 -1.05 -3.90 -3.81
CA ALA A 146 -1.05 -5.33 -3.51
C ALA A 146 -2.13 -5.68 -2.48
N PHE A 147 -2.81 -6.82 -2.69
CA PHE A 147 -3.90 -7.28 -1.81
C PHE A 147 -4.14 -8.78 -1.95
N GLN A 148 -4.88 -9.36 -0.98
CA GLN A 148 -5.36 -10.74 -1.06
C GLN A 148 -6.63 -10.82 -1.89
N VAL A 149 -6.65 -11.77 -2.83
CA VAL A 149 -7.80 -12.03 -3.72
C VAL A 149 -8.83 -12.90 -3.02
N GLY A 150 -10.10 -12.63 -3.29
CA GLY A 150 -11.22 -13.40 -2.74
C GLY A 150 -12.51 -12.61 -2.71
N ALA A 151 -13.39 -12.96 -1.78
CA ALA A 151 -14.66 -12.28 -1.58
C ALA A 151 -15.04 -12.20 -0.10
N GLY A 152 -15.68 -11.11 0.27
CA GLY A 152 -16.21 -10.88 1.60
C GLY A 152 -15.15 -10.52 2.64
N MET A 153 -15.54 -10.61 3.90
CA MET A 153 -14.71 -10.25 5.05
C MET A 153 -14.42 -11.48 5.90
N ARG A 154 -13.18 -11.57 6.41
CA ARG A 154 -12.76 -12.56 7.41
C ARG A 154 -12.13 -11.87 8.60
N ARG A 155 -12.35 -12.44 9.78
CA ARG A 155 -11.59 -12.08 10.98
C ARG A 155 -10.19 -12.68 10.90
N VAL A 156 -9.18 -11.87 11.19
CA VAL A 156 -7.77 -12.28 11.23
C VAL A 156 -7.14 -11.82 12.53
N GLY A 157 -5.98 -12.39 12.88
CA GLY A 157 -5.29 -12.10 14.14
C GLY A 157 -4.75 -13.36 14.81
N GLN A 158 -5.28 -14.54 14.45
CA GLN A 158 -4.92 -15.84 15.06
C GLN A 158 -3.40 -16.10 15.11
N ALA A 159 -2.64 -15.63 14.13
CA ALA A 159 -1.19 -15.79 14.12
C ALA A 159 -0.52 -15.05 15.30
N PHE A 160 -1.10 -13.95 15.75
CA PHE A 160 -0.60 -13.18 16.89
C PHE A 160 -1.08 -13.73 18.24
N GLU A 161 -2.21 -14.43 18.30
CA GLU A 161 -2.66 -15.13 19.52
C GLU A 161 -1.63 -16.17 19.96
N ASN A 162 -1.02 -16.89 19.01
CA ASN A 162 0.05 -17.85 19.30
C ASN A 162 1.33 -17.19 19.89
N LEU A 163 1.45 -15.88 19.75
CA LEU A 163 2.53 -15.06 20.30
C LEU A 163 2.10 -14.31 21.59
N GLY A 164 0.89 -14.59 22.10
CA GLY A 164 0.34 -14.00 23.33
C GLY A 164 -0.35 -12.64 23.14
N TYR A 165 -0.69 -12.27 21.90
CA TYR A 165 -1.40 -11.02 21.59
C TYR A 165 -2.83 -11.32 21.21
N ASP A 166 -3.78 -10.85 22.02
CA ASP A 166 -5.22 -10.91 21.72
C ASP A 166 -5.62 -9.72 20.85
N ILE A 167 -5.43 -9.87 19.54
CA ILE A 167 -5.86 -8.87 18.55
C ILE A 167 -6.81 -9.49 17.53
N VAL A 168 -7.79 -8.70 17.13
CA VAL A 168 -8.75 -9.05 16.08
C VAL A 168 -8.82 -7.91 15.09
N MET A 169 -8.63 -8.25 13.82
CA MET A 169 -8.81 -7.35 12.68
C MET A 169 -9.74 -7.99 11.66
N ASN A 170 -10.41 -7.17 10.88
CA ASN A 170 -11.13 -7.62 9.71
C ASN A 170 -10.19 -7.54 8.49
N ARG A 171 -10.25 -8.55 7.62
CA ARG A 171 -9.61 -8.53 6.31
C ARG A 171 -10.69 -8.60 5.25
N TYR A 172 -10.69 -7.64 4.36
CA TYR A 172 -11.63 -7.53 3.25
C TYR A 172 -10.97 -8.07 1.99
N HIS A 173 -11.55 -9.12 1.43
CA HIS A 173 -11.08 -9.75 0.18
C HIS A 173 -11.84 -9.17 -0.99
N ARG A 174 -11.14 -8.97 -2.10
CA ARG A 174 -11.69 -8.43 -3.34
C ARG A 174 -11.15 -9.20 -4.52
N SER A 175 -11.93 -9.28 -5.60
CA SER A 175 -11.39 -9.83 -6.86
C SER A 175 -10.48 -8.79 -7.52
N SER A 176 -9.56 -9.27 -8.36
CA SER A 176 -8.72 -8.37 -9.14
C SER A 176 -9.54 -7.53 -10.14
N GLU A 177 -10.67 -8.06 -10.64
CA GLU A 177 -11.60 -7.34 -11.52
C GLU A 177 -12.27 -6.18 -10.80
N ASP A 178 -12.70 -6.38 -9.55
CA ASP A 178 -13.27 -5.31 -8.73
C ASP A 178 -12.24 -4.20 -8.50
N MET A 179 -11.01 -4.56 -8.14
CA MET A 179 -9.94 -3.57 -7.93
C MET A 179 -9.60 -2.82 -9.24
N VAL A 180 -9.51 -3.52 -10.37
CA VAL A 180 -9.33 -2.87 -11.70
C VAL A 180 -10.45 -1.88 -11.96
N THR A 181 -11.71 -2.27 -11.71
CA THR A 181 -12.87 -1.39 -11.90
C THR A 181 -12.76 -0.13 -11.06
N ARG A 182 -12.38 -0.25 -9.79
CA ARG A 182 -12.18 0.88 -8.87
C ARG A 182 -11.05 1.82 -9.34
N LEU A 183 -9.91 1.26 -9.77
CA LEU A 183 -8.79 2.05 -10.28
C LEU A 183 -9.18 2.84 -11.54
N VAL A 184 -9.91 2.22 -12.46
CA VAL A 184 -10.44 2.89 -13.67
C VAL A 184 -11.45 3.99 -13.29
N GLN A 185 -12.30 3.77 -12.29
CA GLN A 185 -13.23 4.81 -11.78
C GLN A 185 -12.49 6.01 -11.18
N GLN A 186 -11.27 5.82 -10.66
CA GLN A 186 -10.39 6.91 -10.22
C GLN A 186 -9.64 7.59 -11.39
N GLY A 187 -9.87 7.16 -12.62
CA GLY A 187 -9.22 7.72 -13.81
C GLY A 187 -7.80 7.22 -14.02
N LEU A 188 -7.46 6.04 -13.51
CA LEU A 188 -6.16 5.40 -13.72
C LEU A 188 -6.24 4.36 -14.85
N ASP A 189 -5.19 4.27 -15.64
CA ASP A 189 -4.99 3.23 -16.65
C ASP A 189 -4.24 2.04 -16.03
N VAL A 190 -4.83 0.85 -15.97
CA VAL A 190 -4.16 -0.34 -15.45
C VAL A 190 -3.19 -0.88 -16.51
N LEU A 191 -1.89 -0.89 -16.17
CA LEU A 191 -0.80 -1.27 -17.08
C LEU A 191 -0.36 -2.72 -16.91
N ALA A 192 -0.39 -3.23 -15.67
CA ALA A 192 0.03 -4.60 -15.37
C ALA A 192 -0.81 -5.20 -14.25
N ARG A 193 -1.02 -6.51 -14.34
CA ARG A 193 -1.73 -7.31 -13.33
C ARG A 193 -1.00 -8.63 -13.12
N LEU A 194 -0.69 -8.93 -11.89
CA LEU A 194 -0.32 -10.24 -11.39
C LEU A 194 -1.43 -10.75 -10.49
N GLU A 195 -1.83 -11.99 -10.70
CA GLU A 195 -2.64 -12.75 -9.73
C GLU A 195 -2.02 -14.14 -9.64
N ARG A 196 -1.79 -14.63 -8.44
CA ARG A 196 -1.16 -15.93 -8.19
C ARG A 196 -1.84 -16.71 -7.07
N GLU A 197 -1.75 -18.01 -7.16
CA GLU A 197 -2.18 -18.92 -6.11
C GLU A 197 -1.30 -18.77 -4.85
N PRO A 198 -1.85 -19.14 -3.67
CA PRO A 198 -1.12 -19.12 -2.40
C PRO A 198 0.14 -20.00 -2.45
N VAL A 199 1.21 -19.58 -1.77
CA VAL A 199 2.45 -20.35 -1.62
C VAL A 199 2.81 -20.49 -0.15
N GLY A 200 3.27 -21.67 0.23
CA GLY A 200 3.73 -21.91 1.60
C GLY A 200 2.62 -21.77 2.65
N ALA A 201 2.73 -20.83 3.56
CA ALA A 201 1.77 -20.58 4.63
C ALA A 201 0.65 -19.57 4.28
N GLU A 202 0.62 -19.08 3.06
CA GLU A 202 -0.43 -18.16 2.60
C GLU A 202 -1.78 -18.88 2.54
N ALA A 203 -2.83 -18.21 2.99
CA ALA A 203 -4.18 -18.78 3.00
C ALA A 203 -5.01 -18.36 1.78
N ASP A 204 -4.63 -17.27 1.12
CA ASP A 204 -5.40 -16.63 0.06
C ASP A 204 -4.54 -16.37 -1.18
N PRO A 205 -5.10 -16.38 -2.40
CA PRO A 205 -4.41 -15.89 -3.59
C PRO A 205 -4.01 -14.43 -3.44
N GLN A 206 -2.93 -14.04 -4.11
CA GLN A 206 -2.36 -12.69 -4.02
C GLN A 206 -2.48 -11.98 -5.37
N ALA A 207 -2.71 -10.66 -5.33
CA ALA A 207 -2.69 -9.84 -6.52
C ALA A 207 -1.85 -8.57 -6.33
N VAL A 208 -1.20 -8.18 -7.41
CA VAL A 208 -0.49 -6.90 -7.55
C VAL A 208 -0.93 -6.24 -8.83
N LEU A 209 -1.40 -5.01 -8.75
CA LEU A 209 -1.76 -4.19 -9.90
C LEU A 209 -0.82 -2.98 -9.99
N VAL A 210 -0.44 -2.62 -11.21
CA VAL A 210 0.25 -1.38 -11.52
C VAL A 210 -0.64 -0.54 -12.43
N ALA A 211 -0.90 0.71 -12.03
CA ALA A 211 -1.76 1.61 -12.77
C ALA A 211 -1.13 3.00 -12.89
N GLN A 212 -1.42 3.72 -13.95
CA GLN A 212 -0.85 5.04 -14.23
C GLN A 212 -1.94 6.10 -14.29
N LYS A 213 -1.67 7.25 -13.69
CA LYS A 213 -2.49 8.44 -13.88
C LYS A 213 -2.17 9.05 -15.25
N PRO A 214 -3.16 9.22 -16.14
CA PRO A 214 -2.91 9.79 -17.47
C PRO A 214 -2.15 11.12 -17.40
N HIS A 215 -1.33 11.39 -18.39
CA HIS A 215 -0.76 12.72 -18.55
C HIS A 215 -1.89 13.73 -18.78
N SER A 216 -1.79 14.91 -18.21
CA SER A 216 -2.71 16.00 -18.56
C SER A 216 -2.63 16.20 -20.08
N SER A 217 -3.75 16.02 -20.79
CA SER A 217 -3.80 16.40 -22.18
C SER A 217 -3.48 17.90 -22.26
N GLU A 218 -2.34 18.27 -22.82
CA GLU A 218 -2.12 19.62 -23.28
C GLU A 218 -3.29 19.95 -24.19
N GLN A 219 -4.08 20.94 -23.80
CA GLN A 219 -5.08 21.51 -24.69
C GLN A 219 -4.33 21.97 -25.94
N SER A 220 -4.40 21.17 -27.01
CA SER A 220 -4.03 21.60 -28.33
C SER A 220 -4.92 22.79 -28.63
N ALA A 221 -4.37 23.99 -28.47
CA ALA A 221 -5.02 25.18 -28.94
C ALA A 221 -5.20 25.02 -30.47
N PRO A 222 -6.40 25.17 -31.00
CA PRO A 222 -6.58 25.16 -32.45
C PRO A 222 -5.83 26.33 -33.04
N SER A 223 -4.94 26.01 -33.97
CA SER A 223 -4.22 26.97 -34.82
C SER A 223 -5.17 27.69 -35.75
#